data_5b49da8112d911a97d4b9691cd5b5973
#
_entry.id   5b49da8112d911a97d4b9691cd5b5973
#
_cell.length_a   1.000
_cell.length_b   1.000
_cell.length_c   1.000
_cell.angle_alpha   90.00
_cell.angle_beta   90.00
_cell.angle_gamma   90.00
#
_symmetry.space_group_name_H-M   'P 1'
#
loop_
_entity.id
_entity.type
_entity.pdbx_description
1 polymer ?
#
loop_
_entity_poly.entity_id
_entity_poly.type
_entity_poly.pdbx_seq_one_letter_code
_entity_poly.pdbx_strand_id
1 'polypeptide(L)'
;MKANTRSERLRADVLSVLRDSVQDRIFPGAVAALISSTDEMYIPFGCETYDPNARPISDESIFDVASLTKIVATATAVMQLVERKQLALHDRACNVVPQLRQAPKDQITIFQLLAHTAGFPGGEPLSRHCKSRDEILEAICSIDLLYLPGTGRIYDDLGYILLGLIVESITRLTLDKYCQNEIFEPLGMSETMFVPPKSLLGRIVPTEIDTDRGGLLRGIVHDERAYLMGGAAGHAGIFTTARDLGKFSRSMMGHDKGVLARTLSTASVTLMWSREWQDSEGEYGLGWDRLRPSYMNGIDDSDAVGHTGFTGVSLVISPKRHLAMILLSNRVYPVRSSTNLIGQARRRFVEAVMRYC
;
A
#
# COMPACT_ATOMS: atom_id res chain seq x y z
N MET A 1 -36.25 3.83 -9.64
CA MET A 1 -35.94 5.25 -9.94
C MET A 1 -35.10 5.94 -8.84
N LYS A 2 -35.39 5.81 -7.52
CA LYS A 2 -34.59 6.52 -6.46
C LYS A 2 -33.16 6.03 -6.30
N ALA A 3 -32.86 4.77 -6.54
CA ALA A 3 -31.48 4.23 -6.40
C ALA A 3 -30.54 4.75 -7.49
N ASN A 4 -31.02 4.93 -8.71
CA ASN A 4 -30.22 5.44 -9.84
C ASN A 4 -29.75 6.88 -9.59
N THR A 5 -30.64 7.73 -9.02
CA THR A 5 -30.31 9.13 -8.71
C THR A 5 -29.26 9.28 -7.60
N ARG A 6 -29.19 8.36 -6.60
CA ARG A 6 -28.19 8.38 -5.51
C ARG A 6 -26.80 8.02 -6.04
N SER A 7 -26.70 6.95 -6.84
CA SER A 7 -25.45 6.53 -7.48
C SER A 7 -24.91 7.59 -8.43
N GLU A 8 -25.77 8.23 -9.21
CA GLU A 8 -25.38 9.32 -10.11
C GLU A 8 -24.84 10.54 -9.35
N ARG A 9 -25.47 10.93 -8.23
CA ARG A 9 -25.01 12.02 -7.38
C ARG A 9 -23.67 11.70 -6.72
N LEU A 10 -23.53 10.49 -6.16
CA LEU A 10 -22.27 10.01 -5.61
C LEU A 10 -21.14 10.10 -6.65
N ARG A 11 -21.39 9.58 -7.86
CA ARG A 11 -20.42 9.66 -8.96
C ARG A 11 -20.07 11.11 -9.30
N ALA A 12 -21.05 12.01 -9.36
CA ALA A 12 -20.84 13.42 -9.66
C ALA A 12 -19.98 14.12 -8.58
N ASP A 13 -20.26 13.85 -7.29
CA ASP A 13 -19.49 14.44 -6.18
C ASP A 13 -18.04 13.94 -6.18
N VAL A 14 -17.81 12.63 -6.37
CA VAL A 14 -16.46 12.07 -6.49
C VAL A 14 -15.74 12.66 -7.70
N LEU A 15 -16.41 12.74 -8.86
CA LEU A 15 -15.82 13.35 -10.05
C LEU A 15 -15.46 14.83 -9.85
N SER A 16 -16.25 15.58 -9.08
CA SER A 16 -15.91 16.96 -8.71
C SER A 16 -14.62 17.02 -7.89
N VAL A 17 -14.45 16.14 -6.89
CA VAL A 17 -13.21 16.06 -6.11
C VAL A 17 -12.00 15.78 -6.99
N LEU A 18 -12.11 14.85 -7.95
CA LEU A 18 -11.00 14.55 -8.87
C LEU A 18 -10.69 15.74 -9.78
N ARG A 19 -11.72 16.40 -10.32
CA ARG A 19 -11.57 17.60 -11.16
C ARG A 19 -10.86 18.72 -10.43
N ASP A 20 -11.32 19.06 -9.23
CA ASP A 20 -10.70 20.10 -8.39
C ASP A 20 -9.25 19.76 -8.10
N SER A 21 -8.95 18.48 -7.78
CA SER A 21 -7.59 18.03 -7.50
C SER A 21 -6.66 18.15 -8.71
N VAL A 22 -7.16 17.90 -9.93
CA VAL A 22 -6.38 18.12 -11.16
C VAL A 22 -6.17 19.61 -11.43
N GLN A 23 -7.20 20.44 -11.22
CA GLN A 23 -7.11 21.90 -11.38
C GLN A 23 -6.11 22.51 -10.39
N ASP A 24 -6.13 22.04 -9.13
CA ASP A 24 -5.19 22.45 -8.08
C ASP A 24 -3.79 21.82 -8.25
N ARG A 25 -3.55 21.08 -9.35
CA ARG A 25 -2.30 20.38 -9.67
C ARG A 25 -1.81 19.47 -8.55
N ILE A 26 -2.72 18.83 -7.83
CA ILE A 26 -2.38 17.82 -6.82
C ILE A 26 -1.85 16.55 -7.51
N PHE A 27 -2.47 16.21 -8.64
CA PHE A 27 -2.03 15.14 -9.54
C PHE A 27 -2.56 15.43 -10.96
N PRO A 28 -1.94 14.93 -12.04
CA PRO A 28 -2.44 15.10 -13.40
C PRO A 28 -3.66 14.24 -13.71
N GLY A 29 -3.81 13.10 -13.03
CA GLY A 29 -4.97 12.23 -13.18
C GLY A 29 -5.06 11.17 -12.10
N ALA A 30 -6.22 10.56 -12.00
CA ALA A 30 -6.52 9.56 -10.97
C ALA A 30 -7.65 8.59 -11.39
N VAL A 31 -7.72 7.46 -10.69
CA VAL A 31 -8.88 6.57 -10.66
C VAL A 31 -9.40 6.53 -9.24
N ALA A 32 -10.63 6.94 -9.01
CA ALA A 32 -11.37 6.63 -7.79
C ALA A 32 -12.19 5.35 -8.02
N ALA A 33 -12.21 4.44 -7.04
CA ALA A 33 -13.06 3.26 -7.10
C ALA A 33 -13.78 3.02 -5.78
N LEU A 34 -15.00 2.55 -5.88
CA LEU A 34 -15.87 2.16 -4.77
C LEU A 34 -16.27 0.71 -4.98
N ILE A 35 -15.95 -0.13 -4.03
CA ILE A 35 -16.11 -1.59 -4.12
C ILE A 35 -16.94 -2.05 -2.94
N SER A 36 -18.12 -2.56 -3.23
CA SER A 36 -18.96 -3.24 -2.23
C SER A 36 -18.99 -4.75 -2.45
N SER A 37 -19.81 -5.45 -1.66
CA SER A 37 -20.03 -6.89 -1.83
C SER A 37 -20.69 -7.25 -3.17
N THR A 38 -21.48 -6.33 -3.75
CA THR A 38 -22.28 -6.59 -4.96
C THR A 38 -21.94 -5.68 -6.13
N ASP A 39 -21.44 -4.48 -5.85
CA ASP A 39 -21.28 -3.43 -6.85
C ASP A 39 -19.85 -2.91 -6.92
N GLU A 40 -19.49 -2.41 -8.09
CA GLU A 40 -18.22 -1.75 -8.36
C GLU A 40 -18.47 -0.47 -9.15
N MET A 41 -17.83 0.62 -8.74
CA MET A 41 -17.85 1.88 -9.47
C MET A 41 -16.42 2.36 -9.69
N TYR A 42 -16.04 2.60 -10.94
CA TYR A 42 -14.74 3.15 -11.32
C TYR A 42 -14.95 4.53 -11.95
N ILE A 43 -14.20 5.50 -11.49
CA ILE A 43 -14.28 6.91 -11.90
C ILE A 43 -12.89 7.39 -12.28
N PRO A 44 -12.43 7.13 -13.51
CA PRO A 44 -11.19 7.71 -14.02
C PRO A 44 -11.40 9.20 -14.36
N PHE A 45 -10.36 10.02 -14.14
CA PHE A 45 -10.34 11.43 -14.51
C PHE A 45 -8.91 11.95 -14.74
N GLY A 46 -8.77 12.90 -15.67
CA GLY A 46 -7.50 13.53 -16.01
C GLY A 46 -6.64 12.70 -16.96
N CYS A 47 -5.36 13.00 -17.00
CA CYS A 47 -4.38 12.39 -17.90
C CYS A 47 -3.18 11.86 -17.14
N GLU A 48 -2.33 11.07 -17.82
CA GLU A 48 -1.12 10.49 -17.22
C GLU A 48 -0.09 11.54 -16.80
N THR A 49 -0.08 12.68 -17.50
CA THR A 49 0.85 13.80 -17.29
C THR A 49 0.13 15.12 -17.50
N TYR A 50 0.82 16.23 -17.25
CA TYR A 50 0.30 17.58 -17.56
C TYR A 50 0.54 18.02 -19.00
N ASP A 51 1.05 17.15 -19.87
CA ASP A 51 1.21 17.44 -21.30
C ASP A 51 -0.18 17.52 -21.96
N PRO A 52 -0.46 18.50 -22.84
CA PRO A 52 -1.74 18.62 -23.54
C PRO A 52 -2.11 17.41 -24.39
N ASN A 53 -1.12 16.63 -24.84
CA ASN A 53 -1.31 15.42 -25.63
C ASN A 53 -1.19 14.14 -24.81
N ALA A 54 -1.16 14.25 -23.47
CA ALA A 54 -1.08 13.08 -22.58
C ALA A 54 -2.30 12.16 -22.73
N ARG A 55 -2.06 10.87 -22.62
CA ARG A 55 -3.13 9.88 -22.64
C ARG A 55 -4.08 10.09 -21.45
N PRO A 56 -5.39 9.96 -21.66
CA PRO A 56 -6.34 9.99 -20.56
C PRO A 56 -6.14 8.80 -19.62
N ILE A 57 -6.39 9.03 -18.34
CA ILE A 57 -6.51 7.95 -17.35
C ILE A 57 -7.76 7.12 -17.64
N SER A 58 -7.63 5.81 -17.53
CA SER A 58 -8.72 4.84 -17.63
C SER A 58 -8.74 3.93 -16.40
N ASP A 59 -9.79 3.14 -16.26
CA ASP A 59 -9.91 2.13 -15.21
C ASP A 59 -8.95 0.93 -15.41
N GLU A 60 -8.32 0.83 -16.59
CA GLU A 60 -7.25 -0.12 -16.90
C GLU A 60 -5.84 0.46 -16.66
N SER A 61 -5.72 1.71 -16.24
CA SER A 61 -4.45 2.34 -15.94
C SER A 61 -3.78 1.65 -14.75
N ILE A 62 -2.49 1.34 -14.90
CA ILE A 62 -1.66 0.65 -13.90
C ILE A 62 -0.83 1.70 -13.16
N PHE A 63 -0.86 1.67 -11.83
CA PHE A 63 -0.18 2.62 -10.97
C PHE A 63 0.88 1.92 -10.10
N ASP A 64 2.01 2.58 -9.88
CA ASP A 64 2.89 2.27 -8.75
C ASP A 64 2.17 2.66 -7.45
N VAL A 65 1.89 1.69 -6.62
CA VAL A 65 1.10 1.92 -5.40
C VAL A 65 1.96 2.09 -4.15
N ALA A 66 3.27 2.20 -4.32
CA ALA A 66 4.21 2.48 -3.24
C ALA A 66 3.91 1.63 -1.98
N SER A 67 3.69 2.29 -0.84
CA SER A 67 3.51 1.62 0.46
C SER A 67 2.23 0.79 0.61
N LEU A 68 1.28 0.81 -0.33
CA LEU A 68 0.21 -0.20 -0.33
C LEU A 68 0.79 -1.62 -0.50
N THR A 69 2.02 -1.75 -1.02
CA THR A 69 2.80 -2.99 -1.05
C THR A 69 2.86 -3.65 0.33
N LYS A 70 2.99 -2.85 1.39
CA LYS A 70 3.08 -3.35 2.76
C LYS A 70 1.88 -4.20 3.16
N ILE A 71 0.67 -3.75 2.81
CA ILE A 71 -0.57 -4.44 3.20
C ILE A 71 -0.99 -5.48 2.15
N VAL A 72 -0.84 -5.17 0.86
CA VAL A 72 -1.31 -6.07 -0.22
C VAL A 72 -0.38 -7.28 -0.38
N ALA A 73 0.92 -7.10 -0.22
CA ALA A 73 1.92 -8.16 -0.37
C ALA A 73 2.47 -8.63 0.98
N THR A 74 3.27 -7.80 1.65
CA THR A 74 4.17 -8.25 2.71
C THR A 74 3.43 -8.68 3.98
N ALA A 75 2.53 -7.86 4.52
CA ALA A 75 1.76 -8.24 5.70
C ALA A 75 0.85 -9.44 5.41
N THR A 76 0.23 -9.49 4.23
CA THR A 76 -0.55 -10.63 3.78
C THR A 76 0.31 -11.91 3.70
N ALA A 77 1.51 -11.84 3.10
CA ALA A 77 2.43 -12.98 3.01
C ALA A 77 2.87 -13.46 4.40
N VAL A 78 3.26 -12.54 5.28
CA VAL A 78 3.65 -12.87 6.66
C VAL A 78 2.50 -13.57 7.40
N MET A 79 1.28 -13.07 7.29
CA MET A 79 0.12 -13.68 7.94
C MET A 79 -0.25 -15.04 7.34
N GLN A 80 -0.03 -15.28 6.04
CA GLN A 80 -0.15 -16.61 5.46
C GLN A 80 0.86 -17.60 6.06
N LEU A 81 2.11 -17.17 6.28
CA LEU A 81 3.12 -18.01 6.95
C LEU A 81 2.75 -18.28 8.41
N VAL A 82 2.13 -17.31 9.09
CA VAL A 82 1.61 -17.52 10.46
C VAL A 82 0.48 -18.54 10.47
N GLU A 83 -0.49 -18.45 9.57
CA GLU A 83 -1.57 -19.43 9.44
C GLU A 83 -1.06 -20.85 9.14
N ARG A 84 -0.01 -20.94 8.32
CA ARG A 84 0.65 -22.21 7.97
C ARG A 84 1.60 -22.71 9.08
N LYS A 85 1.71 -22.00 10.19
CA LYS A 85 2.62 -22.32 11.31
C LYS A 85 4.10 -22.41 10.90
N GLN A 86 4.47 -21.71 9.84
CA GLN A 86 5.86 -21.59 9.38
C GLN A 86 6.58 -20.40 10.05
N LEU A 87 5.83 -19.53 10.71
CA LEU A 87 6.28 -18.35 11.43
C LEU A 87 5.29 -18.07 12.57
N ALA A 88 5.77 -17.49 13.68
CA ALA A 88 4.91 -16.96 14.72
C ALA A 88 5.15 -15.45 14.90
N LEU A 89 4.09 -14.69 15.25
CA LEU A 89 4.20 -13.25 15.43
C LEU A 89 5.20 -12.87 16.53
N HIS A 90 5.39 -13.71 17.52
CA HIS A 90 6.36 -13.49 18.63
C HIS A 90 7.75 -14.09 18.34
N ASP A 91 7.95 -14.68 17.18
CA ASP A 91 9.30 -15.12 16.80
C ASP A 91 10.22 -13.91 16.65
N ARG A 92 11.46 -14.08 17.06
CA ARG A 92 12.49 -13.06 16.93
C ARG A 92 12.98 -12.98 15.48
N ALA A 93 13.03 -11.80 14.92
CA ALA A 93 13.51 -11.59 13.55
C ALA A 93 14.94 -12.10 13.35
N CYS A 94 15.78 -12.04 14.39
CA CYS A 94 17.16 -12.53 14.35
C CYS A 94 17.30 -14.05 14.18
N ASN A 95 16.21 -14.82 14.37
CA ASN A 95 16.22 -16.26 14.07
C ASN A 95 16.30 -16.52 12.56
N VAL A 96 15.79 -15.59 11.75
CA VAL A 96 15.77 -15.67 10.27
C VAL A 96 16.80 -14.74 9.65
N VAL A 97 17.05 -13.58 10.27
CA VAL A 97 18.04 -12.58 9.85
C VAL A 97 19.16 -12.49 10.93
N PRO A 98 20.19 -13.36 10.86
CA PRO A 98 21.22 -13.46 11.91
C PRO A 98 21.99 -12.18 12.17
N GLN A 99 22.02 -11.27 11.21
CA GLN A 99 22.68 -9.95 11.36
C GLN A 99 22.03 -9.07 12.44
N LEU A 100 20.81 -9.39 12.86
CA LEU A 100 20.08 -8.69 13.94
C LEU A 100 20.42 -9.23 15.34
N ARG A 101 21.38 -10.15 15.52
CA ARG A 101 21.66 -10.80 16.82
C ARG A 101 22.35 -9.90 17.85
N GLN A 102 22.63 -8.65 17.52
CA GLN A 102 23.19 -7.68 18.48
C GLN A 102 22.08 -6.95 19.23
N ALA A 103 22.22 -6.83 20.54
CA ALA A 103 21.28 -6.08 21.36
C ALA A 103 21.28 -4.58 20.99
N PRO A 104 20.12 -3.93 21.01
CA PRO A 104 18.79 -4.46 21.39
C PRO A 104 18.00 -5.09 20.23
N LYS A 105 18.55 -5.18 19.01
CA LYS A 105 17.85 -5.67 17.81
C LYS A 105 17.49 -7.16 17.89
N ASP A 106 18.23 -7.94 18.69
CA ASP A 106 17.95 -9.35 18.96
C ASP A 106 16.58 -9.58 19.64
N GLN A 107 15.97 -8.53 20.20
CA GLN A 107 14.65 -8.57 20.82
C GLN A 107 13.51 -8.30 19.85
N ILE A 108 13.81 -7.81 18.65
CA ILE A 108 12.78 -7.46 17.64
C ILE A 108 11.99 -8.71 17.23
N THR A 109 10.65 -8.64 17.33
CA THR A 109 9.74 -9.70 16.91
C THR A 109 9.09 -9.38 15.55
N ILE A 110 8.52 -10.40 14.91
CA ILE A 110 7.74 -10.24 13.67
C ILE A 110 6.56 -9.29 13.90
N PHE A 111 5.87 -9.43 15.05
CA PHE A 111 4.80 -8.52 15.45
C PHE A 111 5.25 -7.06 15.46
N GLN A 112 6.40 -6.76 16.07
CA GLN A 112 6.92 -5.40 16.18
C GLN A 112 7.31 -4.81 14.81
N LEU A 113 7.80 -5.63 13.89
CA LEU A 113 8.05 -5.20 12.50
C LEU A 113 6.75 -4.84 11.78
N LEU A 114 5.71 -5.69 11.89
CA LEU A 114 4.40 -5.43 11.29
C LEU A 114 3.72 -4.18 11.87
N ALA A 115 3.85 -3.96 13.18
CA ALA A 115 3.20 -2.86 13.91
C ALA A 115 4.01 -1.54 13.88
N HIS A 116 5.19 -1.50 13.23
CA HIS A 116 6.12 -0.36 13.25
C HIS A 116 6.60 0.04 14.66
N THR A 117 6.73 -0.93 15.55
CA THR A 117 7.16 -0.73 16.94
C THR A 117 8.55 -1.32 17.22
N ALA A 118 9.29 -1.69 16.18
CA ALA A 118 10.63 -2.27 16.28
C ALA A 118 11.72 -1.27 16.73
N GLY A 119 11.47 0.04 16.59
CA GLY A 119 12.41 1.08 16.99
C GLY A 119 13.24 1.65 15.83
N PHE A 120 13.06 1.18 14.60
CA PHE A 120 13.76 1.73 13.46
C PHE A 120 13.39 3.19 13.19
N PRO A 121 14.35 4.03 12.72
CA PRO A 121 14.04 5.39 12.29
C PRO A 121 13.18 5.38 11.02
N GLY A 122 12.22 6.30 10.95
CA GLY A 122 11.47 6.58 9.73
C GLY A 122 12.27 7.49 8.80
N GLY A 123 12.14 7.27 7.50
CA GLY A 123 12.66 8.22 6.49
C GLY A 123 14.19 8.19 6.27
N GLU A 124 14.90 7.17 6.74
CA GLU A 124 16.35 7.03 6.52
C GLU A 124 16.70 6.97 5.02
N PRO A 125 17.60 7.83 4.52
CA PRO A 125 17.93 7.89 3.10
C PRO A 125 19.02 6.88 2.70
N LEU A 126 18.83 5.58 3.00
CA LEU A 126 19.81 4.52 2.71
C LEU A 126 20.22 4.48 1.24
N SER A 127 19.31 4.81 0.33
CA SER A 127 19.57 4.84 -1.11
C SER A 127 20.69 5.81 -1.54
N ARG A 128 21.04 6.78 -0.70
CA ARG A 128 22.16 7.70 -0.98
C ARG A 128 23.54 7.05 -0.76
N HIS A 129 23.62 6.00 0.02
CA HIS A 129 24.87 5.38 0.46
C HIS A 129 24.98 3.92 0.03
N CYS A 130 23.85 3.22 -0.16
CA CYS A 130 23.80 1.84 -0.61
C CYS A 130 23.64 1.77 -2.14
N LYS A 131 24.24 0.73 -2.75
CA LYS A 131 24.19 0.48 -4.20
C LYS A 131 23.62 -0.90 -4.53
N SER A 132 23.36 -1.72 -3.52
CA SER A 132 22.89 -3.09 -3.68
C SER A 132 21.94 -3.48 -2.56
N ARG A 133 21.22 -4.57 -2.78
CA ARG A 133 20.35 -5.20 -1.80
C ARG A 133 21.10 -5.59 -0.52
N ASP A 134 22.30 -6.14 -0.67
CA ASP A 134 23.12 -6.59 0.48
C ASP A 134 23.56 -5.40 1.31
N GLU A 135 24.02 -4.33 0.68
CA GLU A 135 24.37 -3.09 1.38
C GLU A 135 23.17 -2.46 2.12
N ILE A 136 21.97 -2.54 1.56
CA ILE A 136 20.75 -2.10 2.26
C ILE A 136 20.50 -2.95 3.50
N LEU A 137 20.62 -4.28 3.41
CA LEU A 137 20.45 -5.16 4.56
C LEU A 137 21.51 -4.88 5.63
N GLU A 138 22.77 -4.74 5.27
CA GLU A 138 23.85 -4.41 6.18
C GLU A 138 23.60 -3.06 6.89
N ALA A 139 23.18 -2.04 6.13
CA ALA A 139 22.86 -0.73 6.68
C ALA A 139 21.69 -0.80 7.67
N ILE A 140 20.59 -1.51 7.34
CA ILE A 140 19.45 -1.71 8.26
C ILE A 140 19.92 -2.41 9.54
N CYS A 141 20.75 -3.42 9.43
CA CYS A 141 21.27 -4.15 10.59
C CYS A 141 22.24 -3.33 11.43
N SER A 142 22.90 -2.32 10.85
CA SER A 142 23.85 -1.44 11.53
C SER A 142 23.23 -0.21 12.17
N ILE A 143 22.07 0.24 11.70
CA ILE A 143 21.41 1.49 12.14
C ILE A 143 20.98 1.38 13.61
N ASP A 144 21.19 2.42 14.41
CA ASP A 144 20.73 2.43 15.79
C ASP A 144 19.22 2.57 15.90
N LEU A 145 18.62 1.87 16.86
CA LEU A 145 17.20 2.02 17.16
C LEU A 145 16.97 3.33 17.94
N LEU A 146 15.89 4.03 17.62
CA LEU A 146 15.51 5.27 18.32
C LEU A 146 14.93 5.02 19.71
N TYR A 147 14.39 3.82 19.94
CA TYR A 147 13.85 3.36 21.19
C TYR A 147 13.88 1.83 21.25
N LEU A 148 13.71 1.27 22.46
CA LEU A 148 13.69 -0.18 22.61
C LEU A 148 12.46 -0.80 21.92
N PRO A 149 12.61 -1.98 21.29
CA PRO A 149 11.50 -2.65 20.63
C PRO A 149 10.25 -2.75 21.51
N GLY A 150 9.11 -2.31 20.99
CA GLY A 150 7.83 -2.32 21.68
C GLY A 150 7.54 -1.12 22.59
N THR A 151 8.45 -0.15 22.74
CA THR A 151 8.25 1.00 23.65
C THR A 151 7.80 2.29 22.93
N GLY A 152 7.76 2.28 21.61
CA GLY A 152 7.33 3.41 20.80
C GLY A 152 6.87 2.94 19.43
N ARG A 153 6.35 3.87 18.63
CA ARG A 153 5.97 3.62 17.25
C ARG A 153 6.44 4.76 16.34
N ILE A 154 7.14 4.41 15.30
CA ILE A 154 7.46 5.30 14.18
C ILE A 154 7.25 4.51 12.90
N TYR A 155 6.44 5.06 11.98
CA TYR A 155 6.28 4.46 10.66
C TYR A 155 7.64 4.38 9.96
N ASP A 156 8.04 3.18 9.57
CA ASP A 156 9.30 2.91 8.92
C ASP A 156 9.14 1.93 7.74
N ASP A 157 10.07 2.01 6.80
CA ASP A 157 10.17 1.09 5.68
C ASP A 157 11.12 -0.07 5.99
N LEU A 158 12.05 0.12 6.92
CA LEU A 158 13.15 -0.80 7.21
C LEU A 158 12.63 -2.12 7.77
N GLY A 159 11.66 -2.05 8.68
CA GLY A 159 11.00 -3.24 9.21
C GLY A 159 10.29 -4.04 8.11
N TYR A 160 9.68 -3.37 7.15
CA TYR A 160 9.00 -4.05 6.03
C TYR A 160 9.97 -4.61 5.00
N ILE A 161 11.13 -3.97 4.79
CA ILE A 161 12.22 -4.58 4.02
C ILE A 161 12.64 -5.90 4.67
N LEU A 162 12.86 -5.91 5.99
CA LEU A 162 13.20 -7.13 6.74
C LEU A 162 12.10 -8.19 6.64
N LEU A 163 10.82 -7.82 6.75
CA LEU A 163 9.71 -8.77 6.60
C LEU A 163 9.70 -9.42 5.21
N GLY A 164 9.94 -8.66 4.15
CA GLY A 164 10.08 -9.21 2.79
C GLY A 164 11.21 -10.23 2.70
N LEU A 165 12.39 -9.93 3.26
CA LEU A 165 13.53 -10.84 3.32
C LEU A 165 13.24 -12.09 4.15
N ILE A 166 12.47 -11.96 5.23
CA ILE A 166 12.04 -13.08 6.08
C ILE A 166 11.10 -14.02 5.29
N VAL A 167 10.14 -13.47 4.54
CA VAL A 167 9.27 -14.27 3.66
C VAL A 167 10.12 -15.07 2.67
N GLU A 168 11.07 -14.44 1.99
CA GLU A 168 11.95 -15.11 1.03
C GLU A 168 12.82 -16.19 1.68
N SER A 169 13.36 -15.91 2.86
CA SER A 169 14.19 -16.87 3.59
C SER A 169 13.44 -18.12 3.98
N ILE A 170 12.20 -17.98 4.45
CA ILE A 170 11.35 -19.12 4.88
C ILE A 170 10.87 -19.92 3.66
N THR A 171 10.38 -19.22 2.63
CA THR A 171 9.71 -19.86 1.48
C THR A 171 10.67 -20.34 0.40
N ARG A 172 11.89 -19.82 0.37
CA ARG A 172 12.88 -20.03 -0.69
C ARG A 172 12.43 -19.51 -2.06
N LEU A 173 11.44 -18.65 -2.08
CA LEU A 173 10.97 -17.90 -3.25
C LEU A 173 11.34 -16.44 -3.10
N THR A 174 11.57 -15.73 -4.21
CA THR A 174 11.63 -14.26 -4.17
C THR A 174 10.25 -13.70 -3.81
N LEU A 175 10.21 -12.52 -3.20
CA LEU A 175 8.96 -11.92 -2.71
C LEU A 175 7.92 -11.75 -3.83
N ASP A 176 8.36 -11.33 -5.02
CA ASP A 176 7.49 -11.19 -6.20
C ASP A 176 6.86 -12.53 -6.59
N LYS A 177 7.66 -13.62 -6.61
CA LYS A 177 7.17 -14.97 -6.93
C LYS A 177 6.21 -15.51 -5.89
N TYR A 178 6.53 -15.31 -4.61
CA TYR A 178 5.63 -15.70 -3.54
C TYR A 178 4.29 -14.98 -3.66
N CYS A 179 4.30 -13.66 -3.77
CA CYS A 179 3.08 -12.87 -3.87
C CYS A 179 2.28 -13.19 -5.14
N GLN A 180 2.95 -13.43 -6.27
CA GLN A 180 2.29 -13.85 -7.51
C GLN A 180 1.51 -15.14 -7.29
N ASN A 181 2.16 -16.17 -6.77
CA ASN A 181 1.60 -17.52 -6.65
C ASN A 181 0.55 -17.64 -5.53
N GLU A 182 0.78 -16.96 -4.40
CA GLU A 182 0.02 -17.18 -3.17
C GLU A 182 -1.00 -16.08 -2.87
N ILE A 183 -0.92 -14.93 -3.55
CA ILE A 183 -1.81 -13.79 -3.31
C ILE A 183 -2.49 -13.35 -4.61
N PHE A 184 -1.71 -12.96 -5.64
CA PHE A 184 -2.28 -12.29 -6.81
C PHE A 184 -3.05 -13.26 -7.70
N GLU A 185 -2.48 -14.40 -8.07
CA GLU A 185 -3.16 -15.42 -8.88
C GLU A 185 -4.40 -16.00 -8.20
N PRO A 186 -4.35 -16.43 -6.92
CA PRO A 186 -5.53 -16.94 -6.23
C PRO A 186 -6.68 -15.93 -6.13
N LEU A 187 -6.37 -14.62 -6.08
CA LEU A 187 -7.37 -13.55 -6.08
C LEU A 187 -7.77 -13.09 -7.49
N GLY A 188 -7.19 -13.66 -8.54
CA GLY A 188 -7.43 -13.22 -9.92
C GLY A 188 -6.92 -11.80 -10.21
N MET A 189 -5.92 -11.31 -9.46
CA MET A 189 -5.28 -10.00 -9.61
C MET A 189 -4.25 -10.06 -10.75
N SER A 190 -4.71 -10.33 -11.97
CA SER A 190 -3.86 -10.60 -13.12
C SER A 190 -3.04 -9.40 -13.62
N GLU A 191 -3.37 -8.20 -13.16
CA GLU A 191 -2.70 -6.94 -13.52
C GLU A 191 -1.94 -6.34 -12.33
N THR A 192 -1.68 -7.17 -11.30
CA THR A 192 -0.88 -6.81 -10.13
C THR A 192 0.45 -7.55 -10.17
N MET A 193 1.54 -6.81 -10.09
CA MET A 193 2.88 -7.39 -10.21
C MET A 193 3.95 -6.50 -9.61
N PHE A 194 5.07 -7.07 -9.26
CA PHE A 194 6.34 -6.38 -9.16
C PHE A 194 7.01 -6.35 -10.55
N VAL A 195 7.86 -5.37 -10.80
CA VAL A 195 8.69 -5.27 -12.02
C VAL A 195 7.89 -5.54 -13.31
N PRO A 196 6.98 -4.65 -13.69
CA PRO A 196 6.09 -4.87 -14.83
C PRO A 196 6.86 -5.04 -16.15
N PRO A 197 6.41 -5.94 -17.04
CA PRO A 197 7.05 -6.16 -18.30
C PRO A 197 6.88 -4.94 -19.24
N LYS A 198 7.84 -4.76 -20.14
CA LYS A 198 7.86 -3.62 -21.09
C LYS A 198 6.59 -3.54 -21.96
N SER A 199 5.93 -4.65 -22.23
CA SER A 199 4.66 -4.69 -22.97
C SER A 199 3.52 -3.91 -22.31
N LEU A 200 3.58 -3.70 -21.00
CA LEU A 200 2.57 -2.96 -20.24
C LEU A 200 2.87 -1.46 -20.09
N LEU A 201 4.04 -0.97 -20.54
CA LEU A 201 4.41 0.45 -20.42
C LEU A 201 3.35 1.40 -21.02
N GLY A 202 2.63 0.94 -22.04
CA GLY A 202 1.51 1.67 -22.62
C GLY A 202 0.34 1.92 -21.66
N ARG A 203 0.21 1.18 -20.57
CA ARG A 203 -0.88 1.30 -19.57
C ARG A 203 -0.39 1.81 -18.22
N ILE A 204 0.93 1.83 -18.01
CA ILE A 204 1.51 2.28 -16.74
C ILE A 204 1.56 3.80 -16.69
N VAL A 205 1.01 4.36 -15.64
CA VAL A 205 1.05 5.79 -15.35
C VAL A 205 2.44 6.16 -14.82
N PRO A 206 3.12 7.17 -15.37
CA PRO A 206 4.44 7.58 -14.90
C PRO A 206 4.36 8.20 -13.51
N THR A 207 5.42 8.07 -12.73
CA THR A 207 5.52 8.67 -11.40
C THR A 207 6.29 9.98 -11.39
N GLU A 208 7.58 9.97 -11.57
CA GLU A 208 8.46 11.15 -11.43
C GLU A 208 9.45 11.25 -12.59
N ILE A 209 9.99 12.43 -12.84
CA ILE A 209 11.15 12.62 -13.70
C ILE A 209 12.38 12.62 -12.80
N ASP A 210 13.11 11.51 -12.80
CA ASP A 210 14.30 11.29 -12.00
C ASP A 210 15.52 11.17 -12.93
N THR A 211 16.37 12.19 -12.93
CA THR A 211 17.55 12.26 -13.80
C THR A 211 18.58 11.20 -13.47
N ASP A 212 18.69 10.81 -12.20
CA ASP A 212 19.68 9.83 -11.75
C ASP A 212 19.31 8.39 -12.17
N ARG A 213 18.01 8.16 -12.43
CA ARG A 213 17.47 6.88 -12.90
C ARG A 213 17.03 6.89 -14.37
N GLY A 214 17.54 7.86 -15.16
CA GLY A 214 17.34 7.90 -16.62
C GLY A 214 16.12 8.67 -17.08
N GLY A 215 15.51 9.51 -16.26
CA GLY A 215 14.44 10.44 -16.62
C GLY A 215 13.06 9.99 -16.16
N LEU A 216 12.08 9.87 -17.07
CA LEU A 216 10.70 9.56 -16.72
C LEU A 216 10.55 8.13 -16.17
N LEU A 217 10.19 8.01 -14.90
CA LEU A 217 9.92 6.71 -14.27
C LEU A 217 8.55 6.18 -14.71
N ARG A 218 8.57 5.22 -15.62
CA ARG A 218 7.39 4.51 -16.11
C ARG A 218 7.68 3.01 -16.11
N GLY A 219 6.98 2.25 -15.27
CA GLY A 219 7.26 0.82 -15.07
C GLY A 219 8.53 0.54 -14.27
N ILE A 220 9.13 1.58 -13.71
CA ILE A 220 10.23 1.53 -12.75
C ILE A 220 9.67 1.98 -11.41
N VAL A 221 9.91 1.21 -10.35
CA VAL A 221 9.42 1.54 -9.01
C VAL A 221 9.92 2.92 -8.56
N HIS A 222 9.03 3.73 -8.00
CA HIS A 222 9.35 5.07 -7.55
C HIS A 222 10.30 5.10 -6.35
N ASP A 223 10.10 4.20 -5.39
CA ASP A 223 10.96 4.11 -4.20
C ASP A 223 12.39 3.70 -4.56
N GLU A 224 13.36 4.48 -4.13
CA GLU A 224 14.78 4.31 -4.48
C GLU A 224 15.37 3.04 -3.85
N ARG A 225 14.95 2.69 -2.63
CA ARG A 225 15.43 1.47 -1.94
C ARG A 225 14.87 0.23 -2.59
N ALA A 226 13.57 0.25 -2.93
CA ALA A 226 12.96 -0.84 -3.69
C ALA A 226 13.62 -1.00 -5.07
N TYR A 227 13.96 0.10 -5.74
CA TYR A 227 14.71 0.06 -7.00
C TYR A 227 16.08 -0.63 -6.84
N LEU A 228 16.85 -0.27 -5.82
CA LEU A 228 18.15 -0.91 -5.52
C LEU A 228 18.01 -2.38 -5.11
N MET A 229 16.85 -2.77 -4.61
CA MET A 229 16.51 -4.16 -4.29
C MET A 229 15.98 -4.96 -5.49
N GLY A 230 16.08 -4.42 -6.71
CA GLY A 230 15.63 -5.10 -7.94
C GLY A 230 14.16 -4.88 -8.28
N GLY A 231 13.49 -3.92 -7.64
CA GLY A 231 12.10 -3.53 -7.91
C GLY A 231 11.05 -4.28 -7.07
N ALA A 232 11.45 -5.29 -6.30
CA ALA A 232 10.57 -6.04 -5.42
C ALA A 232 11.09 -5.98 -3.98
N ALA A 233 10.44 -5.20 -3.13
CA ALA A 233 10.81 -5.05 -1.73
C ALA A 233 9.57 -5.06 -0.82
N GLY A 234 9.76 -5.43 0.44
CA GLY A 234 8.64 -5.59 1.37
C GLY A 234 7.86 -4.31 1.66
N HIS A 235 8.43 -3.14 1.41
CA HIS A 235 7.81 -1.84 1.68
C HIS A 235 7.21 -1.16 0.45
N ALA A 236 7.65 -1.50 -0.78
CA ALA A 236 7.24 -0.90 -2.05
C ALA A 236 7.58 -1.79 -3.24
N GLY A 237 6.97 -1.53 -4.41
CA GLY A 237 7.31 -2.18 -5.68
C GLY A 237 6.12 -2.75 -6.45
N ILE A 238 4.92 -2.81 -5.85
CA ILE A 238 3.74 -3.28 -6.57
C ILE A 238 3.24 -2.21 -7.55
N PHE A 239 2.94 -2.68 -8.75
CA PHE A 239 2.13 -2.01 -9.77
C PHE A 239 0.78 -2.72 -9.88
N THR A 240 -0.32 -1.97 -9.92
CA THR A 240 -1.67 -2.57 -9.95
C THR A 240 -2.71 -1.61 -10.53
N THR A 241 -3.90 -2.12 -10.78
CA THR A 241 -5.09 -1.38 -11.18
C THR A 241 -6.08 -1.22 -10.01
N ALA A 242 -7.03 -0.28 -10.15
CA ALA A 242 -8.11 -0.15 -9.18
C ALA A 242 -9.01 -1.41 -9.13
N ARG A 243 -9.13 -2.15 -10.26
CA ARG A 243 -9.89 -3.39 -10.34
C ARG A 243 -9.28 -4.50 -9.49
N ASP A 244 -7.97 -4.67 -9.56
CA ASP A 244 -7.28 -5.70 -8.79
C ASP A 244 -7.25 -5.38 -7.29
N LEU A 245 -7.05 -4.10 -6.92
CA LEU A 245 -7.22 -3.69 -5.51
C LEU A 245 -8.66 -3.88 -5.01
N GLY A 246 -9.65 -3.79 -5.90
CA GLY A 246 -11.03 -4.13 -5.60
C GLY A 246 -11.20 -5.60 -5.22
N LYS A 247 -10.58 -6.52 -5.96
CA LYS A 247 -10.58 -7.97 -5.66
C LYS A 247 -9.91 -8.25 -4.32
N PHE A 248 -8.73 -7.65 -4.07
CA PHE A 248 -8.05 -7.73 -2.78
C PHE A 248 -8.96 -7.26 -1.64
N SER A 249 -9.59 -6.09 -1.82
CA SER A 249 -10.47 -5.51 -0.79
C SER A 249 -11.67 -6.40 -0.47
N ARG A 250 -12.28 -7.02 -1.48
CA ARG A 250 -13.38 -7.98 -1.29
C ARG A 250 -12.94 -9.21 -0.51
N SER A 251 -11.77 -9.75 -0.82
CA SER A 251 -11.19 -10.87 -0.08
C SER A 251 -10.99 -10.51 1.40
N MET A 252 -10.43 -9.34 1.68
CA MET A 252 -10.24 -8.85 3.05
C MET A 252 -11.56 -8.63 3.80
N MET A 253 -12.63 -8.19 3.12
CA MET A 253 -13.97 -8.06 3.70
C MET A 253 -14.72 -9.40 3.83
N GLY A 254 -14.19 -10.48 3.29
CA GLY A 254 -14.80 -11.81 3.36
C GLY A 254 -16.00 -12.01 2.43
N HIS A 255 -16.11 -11.26 1.35
CA HIS A 255 -17.25 -11.29 0.43
C HIS A 255 -17.12 -12.29 -0.72
N ASP A 256 -15.98 -12.92 -0.90
CA ASP A 256 -15.76 -13.90 -1.95
C ASP A 256 -16.40 -15.24 -1.60
N LYS A 257 -17.69 -15.37 -1.93
CA LYS A 257 -18.41 -16.63 -1.83
C LYS A 257 -18.16 -17.48 -3.08
N GLY A 258 -17.13 -18.28 -3.09
CA GLY A 258 -17.09 -19.47 -3.92
C GLY A 258 -16.21 -19.48 -5.17
N VAL A 259 -15.54 -18.42 -5.60
CA VAL A 259 -14.70 -18.42 -6.81
C VAL A 259 -13.26 -17.97 -6.55
N LEU A 260 -13.05 -17.06 -5.61
CA LEU A 260 -11.72 -16.62 -5.22
C LEU A 260 -11.42 -17.14 -3.80
N ALA A 261 -10.40 -17.94 -3.67
CA ALA A 261 -9.93 -18.41 -2.37
C ALA A 261 -9.63 -17.18 -1.48
N ARG A 262 -10.03 -17.24 -0.21
CA ARG A 262 -9.57 -16.22 0.75
C ARG A 262 -8.07 -16.35 0.88
N THR A 263 -7.35 -15.27 0.70
CA THR A 263 -5.90 -15.25 0.93
C THR A 263 -5.57 -15.46 2.41
N LEU A 264 -6.45 -15.00 3.28
CA LEU A 264 -6.34 -15.11 4.74
C LEU A 264 -7.67 -15.51 5.37
N SER A 265 -7.60 -16.18 6.51
CA SER A 265 -8.77 -16.45 7.34
C SER A 265 -9.35 -15.16 7.94
N THR A 266 -10.63 -15.19 8.28
CA THR A 266 -11.28 -14.08 9.00
C THR A 266 -10.55 -13.75 10.30
N ALA A 267 -10.03 -14.77 11.02
CA ALA A 267 -9.29 -14.58 12.25
C ALA A 267 -8.00 -13.77 12.02
N SER A 268 -7.23 -14.09 10.99
CA SER A 268 -6.03 -13.34 10.64
C SER A 268 -6.33 -11.90 10.21
N VAL A 269 -7.38 -11.70 9.40
CA VAL A 269 -7.80 -10.35 9.02
C VAL A 269 -8.24 -9.54 10.25
N THR A 270 -9.03 -10.12 11.14
CA THR A 270 -9.44 -9.47 12.40
C THR A 270 -8.23 -9.11 13.24
N LEU A 271 -7.24 -10.00 13.34
CA LEU A 271 -5.99 -9.73 14.06
C LEU A 271 -5.19 -8.60 13.42
N MET A 272 -5.06 -8.59 12.09
CA MET A 272 -4.37 -7.49 11.39
C MET A 272 -5.05 -6.14 11.60
N TRP A 273 -6.36 -6.13 11.76
CA TRP A 273 -7.17 -4.93 11.93
C TRP A 273 -7.43 -4.58 13.40
N SER A 274 -6.98 -5.41 14.37
CA SER A 274 -7.07 -5.07 15.79
C SER A 274 -6.20 -3.85 16.13
N ARG A 275 -6.61 -3.12 17.18
CA ARG A 275 -5.84 -1.96 17.63
C ARG A 275 -4.66 -2.42 18.47
N GLU A 276 -3.46 -2.33 17.89
CA GLU A 276 -2.20 -2.71 18.53
C GLU A 276 -1.43 -1.51 19.08
N TRP A 277 -1.68 -0.32 18.52
CA TRP A 277 -1.09 0.93 18.96
C TRP A 277 -2.03 2.11 18.78
N GLN A 278 -1.86 3.14 19.60
CA GLN A 278 -2.59 4.40 19.48
C GLN A 278 -1.67 5.57 19.82
N ASP A 279 -1.74 6.64 19.05
CA ASP A 279 -1.06 7.92 19.29
C ASP A 279 -1.96 9.11 18.88
N SER A 280 -1.40 10.33 18.89
CA SER A 280 -2.13 11.55 18.50
C SER A 280 -2.56 11.59 17.03
N GLU A 281 -1.97 10.75 16.19
CA GLU A 281 -2.27 10.72 14.75
C GLU A 281 -3.32 9.68 14.37
N GLY A 282 -3.60 8.71 15.24
CA GLY A 282 -4.61 7.68 15.01
C GLY A 282 -4.35 6.38 15.75
N GLU A 283 -5.02 5.34 15.30
CA GLU A 283 -4.86 3.98 15.77
C GLU A 283 -4.21 3.12 14.68
N TYR A 284 -3.60 1.99 15.06
CA TYR A 284 -2.83 1.15 14.15
C TYR A 284 -2.96 -0.32 14.50
N GLY A 285 -3.10 -1.15 13.45
CA GLY A 285 -3.01 -2.60 13.51
C GLY A 285 -1.70 -3.12 12.93
N LEU A 286 -1.69 -4.37 12.48
CA LEU A 286 -0.54 -4.99 11.84
C LEU A 286 -0.46 -4.59 10.36
N GLY A 287 0.26 -3.50 10.10
CA GLY A 287 0.42 -2.91 8.78
C GLY A 287 -0.71 -1.97 8.35
N TRP A 288 -1.80 -1.92 9.09
CA TRP A 288 -2.97 -1.11 8.75
C TRP A 288 -3.09 0.11 9.64
N ASP A 289 -3.34 1.26 9.05
CA ASP A 289 -3.86 2.42 9.77
C ASP A 289 -5.32 2.17 10.17
N ARG A 290 -5.70 2.71 11.33
CA ARG A 290 -7.08 2.75 11.82
C ARG A 290 -7.43 4.19 12.16
N LEU A 291 -8.62 4.63 11.79
CA LEU A 291 -9.16 5.95 12.16
C LEU A 291 -8.15 7.11 11.97
N ARG A 292 -7.41 7.11 10.87
CA ARG A 292 -6.46 8.19 10.55
C ARG A 292 -7.17 9.45 10.05
N PRO A 293 -7.28 10.54 10.84
CA PRO A 293 -8.00 11.75 10.41
C PRO A 293 -7.40 12.40 9.17
N SER A 294 -6.11 12.18 8.91
CA SER A 294 -5.42 12.75 7.75
C SER A 294 -5.99 12.33 6.40
N TYR A 295 -6.69 11.17 6.31
CA TYR A 295 -7.31 10.68 5.07
C TYR A 295 -8.59 9.84 5.25
N MET A 296 -8.99 9.52 6.48
CA MET A 296 -10.22 8.77 6.80
C MET A 296 -11.28 9.64 7.46
N ASN A 297 -11.16 10.97 7.41
CA ASN A 297 -12.10 11.86 8.05
C ASN A 297 -13.53 11.67 7.53
N GLY A 298 -14.51 11.75 8.43
CA GLY A 298 -15.92 11.57 8.09
C GLY A 298 -16.42 10.12 8.11
N ILE A 299 -15.55 9.13 8.40
CA ILE A 299 -15.98 7.75 8.60
C ILE A 299 -16.41 7.58 10.06
N ASP A 300 -17.66 7.16 10.28
CA ASP A 300 -18.22 6.82 11.60
C ASP A 300 -18.19 5.31 11.88
N ASP A 301 -17.21 4.61 11.32
CA ASP A 301 -16.96 3.19 11.51
C ASP A 301 -15.67 3.02 12.32
N SER A 302 -15.82 2.59 13.59
CA SER A 302 -14.69 2.37 14.50
C SER A 302 -13.72 1.29 14.04
N ASP A 303 -14.13 0.45 13.09
CA ASP A 303 -13.34 -0.63 12.54
C ASP A 303 -12.75 -0.31 11.16
N ALA A 304 -12.93 0.94 10.70
CA ALA A 304 -12.35 1.38 9.43
C ALA A 304 -10.83 1.30 9.46
N VAL A 305 -10.28 0.70 8.40
CA VAL A 305 -8.85 0.51 8.22
C VAL A 305 -8.41 1.03 6.86
N GLY A 306 -7.13 1.31 6.72
CA GLY A 306 -6.60 1.74 5.43
C GLY A 306 -5.09 1.84 5.41
N HIS A 307 -4.58 2.25 4.28
CA HIS A 307 -3.18 2.62 4.11
C HIS A 307 -3.04 3.60 2.94
N THR A 308 -1.95 4.34 2.92
CA THR A 308 -1.64 5.27 1.83
C THR A 308 -0.33 4.91 1.16
N GLY A 309 -0.13 5.38 -0.07
CA GLY A 309 1.15 5.27 -0.78
C GLY A 309 1.70 6.64 -1.16
N PHE A 310 3.03 6.75 -1.15
CA PHE A 310 3.75 8.00 -1.42
C PHE A 310 3.42 8.59 -2.79
N THR A 311 3.21 7.74 -3.79
CA THR A 311 2.84 8.10 -5.16
C THR A 311 1.49 8.80 -5.30
N GLY A 312 0.67 8.82 -4.25
CA GLY A 312 -0.61 9.52 -4.23
C GLY A 312 -1.82 8.61 -4.08
N VAL A 313 -1.60 7.35 -3.76
CA VAL A 313 -2.64 6.34 -3.65
C VAL A 313 -3.16 6.18 -2.23
N SER A 314 -4.38 5.65 -2.09
CA SER A 314 -4.95 5.21 -0.82
C SER A 314 -5.95 4.07 -1.02
N LEU A 315 -6.03 3.21 -0.02
CA LEU A 315 -7.07 2.21 0.16
C LEU A 315 -7.66 2.41 1.55
N VAL A 316 -8.99 2.52 1.63
CA VAL A 316 -9.74 2.59 2.89
C VAL A 316 -10.85 1.54 2.83
N ILE A 317 -10.99 0.74 3.86
CA ILE A 317 -12.04 -0.26 4.00
C ILE A 317 -12.87 0.09 5.23
N SER A 318 -14.19 0.17 5.06
CA SER A 318 -15.19 0.25 6.13
C SER A 318 -15.89 -1.11 6.23
N PRO A 319 -15.49 -1.96 7.20
CA PRO A 319 -16.10 -3.28 7.37
C PRO A 319 -17.60 -3.19 7.68
N LYS A 320 -18.00 -2.25 8.52
CA LYS A 320 -19.41 -2.01 8.90
C LYS A 320 -20.29 -1.72 7.69
N ARG A 321 -19.75 -1.05 6.66
CA ARG A 321 -20.48 -0.68 5.43
C ARG A 321 -20.24 -1.65 4.29
N HIS A 322 -19.36 -2.63 4.49
CA HIS A 322 -18.94 -3.53 3.42
C HIS A 322 -18.46 -2.75 2.18
N LEU A 323 -17.65 -1.72 2.40
CA LEU A 323 -17.23 -0.79 1.37
C LEU A 323 -15.72 -0.56 1.41
N ALA A 324 -15.08 -0.70 0.26
CA ALA A 324 -13.71 -0.22 0.05
C ALA A 324 -13.71 1.02 -0.86
N MET A 325 -12.90 2.00 -0.50
CA MET A 325 -12.68 3.25 -1.20
C MET A 325 -11.22 3.31 -1.64
N ILE A 326 -10.98 3.33 -2.95
CA ILE A 326 -9.65 3.29 -3.56
C ILE A 326 -9.43 4.58 -4.34
N LEU A 327 -8.30 5.25 -4.09
CA LEU A 327 -7.84 6.35 -4.91
C LEU A 327 -6.44 6.02 -5.44
N LEU A 328 -6.28 5.94 -6.76
CA LEU A 328 -4.99 5.79 -7.42
C LEU A 328 -4.66 7.07 -8.17
N SER A 329 -3.49 7.65 -7.91
CA SER A 329 -3.00 8.86 -8.61
C SER A 329 -1.48 8.85 -8.69
N ASN A 330 -0.92 9.76 -9.47
CA ASN A 330 0.52 9.96 -9.61
C ASN A 330 0.94 11.37 -9.16
N ARG A 331 0.61 11.74 -7.92
CA ARG A 331 0.89 13.06 -7.36
C ARG A 331 2.35 13.50 -7.41
N VAL A 332 3.26 12.55 -7.55
CA VAL A 332 4.70 12.80 -7.63
C VAL A 332 5.16 13.26 -9.01
N TYR A 333 4.26 13.26 -10.01
CA TYR A 333 4.56 13.76 -11.33
C TYR A 333 4.42 15.30 -11.43
N PRO A 334 5.35 16.02 -12.10
CA PRO A 334 6.62 15.54 -12.66
C PRO A 334 7.73 15.44 -11.60
N VAL A 335 7.57 16.08 -10.46
CA VAL A 335 8.52 16.13 -9.35
C VAL A 335 7.75 16.03 -8.04
N ARG A 336 8.27 15.23 -7.09
CA ARG A 336 7.68 15.10 -5.74
C ARG A 336 7.61 16.45 -5.03
N SER A 337 6.44 16.76 -4.46
CA SER A 337 6.21 17.99 -3.72
C SER A 337 6.26 17.73 -2.21
N SER A 338 6.76 18.70 -1.45
CA SER A 338 6.70 18.70 0.01
C SER A 338 5.33 19.09 0.57
N THR A 339 4.40 19.57 -0.28
CA THR A 339 3.07 19.97 0.17
C THR A 339 2.18 18.75 0.46
N ASN A 340 1.37 18.82 1.53
CA ASN A 340 0.44 17.75 1.91
C ASN A 340 -0.93 17.87 1.22
N LEU A 341 -0.99 18.40 0.00
CA LEU A 341 -2.24 18.58 -0.74
C LEU A 341 -2.93 17.25 -1.04
N ILE A 342 -2.17 16.18 -1.24
CA ILE A 342 -2.74 14.84 -1.46
C ILE A 342 -3.57 14.35 -0.26
N GLY A 343 -3.19 14.68 0.96
CA GLY A 343 -4.00 14.39 2.16
C GLY A 343 -5.37 15.05 2.10
N GLN A 344 -5.46 16.27 1.56
CA GLN A 344 -6.74 16.95 1.36
C GLN A 344 -7.59 16.26 0.30
N ALA A 345 -7.00 15.87 -0.84
CA ALA A 345 -7.72 15.14 -1.89
C ALA A 345 -8.29 13.81 -1.38
N ARG A 346 -7.50 13.03 -0.63
CA ARG A 346 -7.93 11.78 0.00
C ARG A 346 -9.10 11.99 0.97
N ARG A 347 -9.02 13.01 1.85
CA ARG A 347 -10.12 13.35 2.77
C ARG A 347 -11.39 13.74 2.04
N ARG A 348 -11.30 14.68 1.07
CA ARG A 348 -12.44 15.11 0.26
C ARG A 348 -13.08 13.93 -0.47
N PHE A 349 -12.28 12.98 -0.97
CA PHE A 349 -12.79 11.77 -1.60
C PHE A 349 -13.60 10.92 -0.63
N VAL A 350 -13.04 10.60 0.54
CA VAL A 350 -13.75 9.83 1.57
C VAL A 350 -15.01 10.56 2.04
N GLU A 351 -14.94 11.85 2.34
CA GLU A 351 -16.09 12.67 2.75
C GLU A 351 -17.19 12.71 1.67
N ALA A 352 -16.83 12.81 0.39
CA ALA A 352 -17.77 12.78 -0.72
C ALA A 352 -18.53 11.45 -0.76
N VAL A 353 -17.83 10.34 -0.54
CA VAL A 353 -18.44 8.99 -0.51
C VAL A 353 -19.35 8.84 0.71
N MET A 354 -18.88 9.25 1.88
CA MET A 354 -19.60 9.06 3.15
C MET A 354 -20.91 9.83 3.26
N ARG A 355 -21.16 10.85 2.42
CA ARG A 355 -22.47 11.52 2.32
C ARG A 355 -23.57 10.59 1.79
N TYR A 356 -23.17 9.49 1.16
CA TYR A 356 -24.09 8.56 0.48
C TYR A 356 -24.07 7.15 1.06
N CYS A 357 -23.33 6.89 2.14
CA CYS A 357 -23.19 5.54 2.71
C CYS A 357 -23.85 5.39 4.07
#